data_a894d38898ca7208d3dafca15e0f0d98
#
_entry.id   a894d38898ca7208d3dafca15e0f0d98
#
_cell.length_a   1.000
_cell.length_b   1.000
_cell.length_c   1.000
_cell.angle_alpha   90.00
_cell.angle_beta   90.00
_cell.angle_gamma   90.00
#
_symmetry.space_group_name_H-M   'P 1'
#
loop_
_entity.id
_entity.type
_entity.pdbx_description
1 polymer ?
#
loop_
_entity_poly.entity_id
_entity_poly.type
_entity_poly.pdbx_seq_one_letter_code
_entity_poly.pdbx_strand_id
1 'polypeptide(L)'
;MSKLTGKLEGKVAVITAATSGMALATAKLFVEEGAYVFITGRRKDKLDEAVKLIGRNVTSVQGDAANLADLDRLYETVKREKGKIDILFASAGQGEFAKLEDVTEEHFDKTFDLNVRGTLFTVQKALPLFNDNGSIFMNGSIASIKGFPAFGVYSASKAAVRSFARTWLLELKERRIRVNILSPGTIDTPILDPLGPDAKEFFKSQIPRGEMGRPEEIATVALFLASSDSSFVNGVELFVDGGTAQI
;
A
#
# COMPACT_ATOMS: atom_id res chain seq x y z
N MET A 1 14.23 -32.61 9.94
CA MET A 1 14.43 -31.17 9.74
C MET A 1 13.04 -30.54 9.62
N SER A 2 12.64 -29.74 10.61
CA SER A 2 11.40 -28.96 10.54
C SER A 2 11.51 -28.05 9.32
N LYS A 3 10.55 -28.16 8.35
CA LYS A 3 10.43 -27.20 7.27
C LYS A 3 10.25 -25.83 7.94
N LEU A 4 11.17 -24.90 7.73
CA LEU A 4 10.95 -23.50 8.13
C LEU A 4 9.68 -23.06 7.42
N THR A 5 8.61 -22.88 8.20
CA THR A 5 7.35 -22.33 7.69
C THR A 5 7.57 -20.85 7.37
N GLY A 6 7.00 -20.37 6.27
CA GLY A 6 7.07 -18.94 5.93
C GLY A 6 6.43 -18.06 7.00
N LYS A 7 6.86 -16.81 7.11
CA LYS A 7 6.39 -15.84 8.13
C LYS A 7 4.88 -15.58 8.09
N LEU A 8 4.23 -15.85 6.94
CA LEU A 8 2.82 -15.64 6.70
C LEU A 8 2.07 -16.94 6.40
N GLU A 9 2.59 -18.08 6.84
CA GLU A 9 1.97 -19.38 6.58
C GLU A 9 0.51 -19.42 7.05
N GLY A 10 -0.40 -19.78 6.14
CA GLY A 10 -1.84 -19.86 6.39
C GLY A 10 -2.56 -18.51 6.54
N LYS A 11 -1.87 -17.37 6.37
CA LYS A 11 -2.46 -16.03 6.43
C LYS A 11 -3.17 -15.67 5.14
N VAL A 12 -4.22 -14.86 5.25
CA VAL A 12 -4.96 -14.28 4.13
C VAL A 12 -4.69 -12.79 4.08
N ALA A 13 -4.16 -12.31 2.96
CA ALA A 13 -3.84 -10.91 2.74
C ALA A 13 -4.67 -10.30 1.60
N VAL A 14 -5.03 -9.03 1.75
CA VAL A 14 -5.61 -8.19 0.68
C VAL A 14 -4.62 -7.06 0.38
N ILE A 15 -4.29 -6.88 -0.91
CA ILE A 15 -3.37 -5.84 -1.39
C ILE A 15 -4.04 -5.10 -2.54
N THR A 16 -4.34 -3.82 -2.35
CA THR A 16 -4.96 -3.01 -3.41
C THR A 16 -3.93 -2.46 -4.39
N ALA A 17 -4.33 -2.26 -5.66
CA ALA A 17 -3.48 -1.74 -6.75
C ALA A 17 -2.18 -2.55 -6.98
N ALA A 18 -2.23 -3.89 -6.87
CA ALA A 18 -1.06 -4.77 -6.89
C ALA A 18 -0.74 -5.34 -8.29
N THR A 19 -0.91 -4.54 -9.35
CA THR A 19 -0.59 -4.95 -10.72
C THR A 19 0.84 -4.63 -11.17
N SER A 20 1.58 -3.84 -10.40
CA SER A 20 2.96 -3.45 -10.70
C SER A 20 3.68 -2.89 -9.47
N GLY A 21 4.98 -2.62 -9.58
CA GLY A 21 5.78 -1.90 -8.59
C GLY A 21 5.75 -2.53 -7.20
N MET A 22 5.71 -1.69 -6.17
CA MET A 22 5.82 -2.09 -4.76
C MET A 22 4.75 -3.08 -4.30
N ALA A 23 3.50 -2.86 -4.69
CA ALA A 23 2.40 -3.72 -4.29
C ALA A 23 2.46 -5.11 -4.94
N LEU A 24 2.90 -5.21 -6.20
CA LEU A 24 3.14 -6.50 -6.85
C LEU A 24 4.31 -7.25 -6.21
N ALA A 25 5.42 -6.56 -5.93
CA ALA A 25 6.57 -7.15 -5.23
C ALA A 25 6.16 -7.66 -3.84
N THR A 26 5.33 -6.88 -3.12
CA THR A 26 4.76 -7.30 -1.83
C THR A 26 3.89 -8.56 -1.96
N ALA A 27 3.01 -8.61 -2.96
CA ALA A 27 2.14 -9.77 -3.18
C ALA A 27 2.94 -11.04 -3.47
N LYS A 28 4.00 -10.94 -4.29
CA LYS A 28 4.92 -12.05 -4.57
C LYS A 28 5.58 -12.56 -3.30
N LEU A 29 6.21 -11.66 -2.53
CA LEU A 29 6.90 -12.01 -1.29
C LEU A 29 5.94 -12.63 -0.26
N PHE A 30 4.72 -12.12 -0.13
CA PHE A 30 3.73 -12.66 0.79
C PHE A 30 3.34 -14.10 0.43
N VAL A 31 3.20 -14.40 -0.86
CA VAL A 31 2.93 -15.77 -1.33
C VAL A 31 4.14 -16.69 -1.12
N GLU A 32 5.36 -16.20 -1.32
CA GLU A 32 6.60 -16.94 -1.01
C GLU A 32 6.66 -17.30 0.48
N GLU A 33 6.19 -16.40 1.36
CA GLU A 33 6.13 -16.57 2.81
C GLU A 33 4.87 -17.32 3.30
N GLY A 34 4.11 -17.94 2.41
CA GLY A 34 3.01 -18.86 2.73
C GLY A 34 1.61 -18.23 2.80
N ALA A 35 1.45 -16.95 2.49
CA ALA A 35 0.14 -16.31 2.48
C ALA A 35 -0.68 -16.69 1.24
N TYR A 36 -2.00 -16.56 1.38
CA TYR A 36 -2.92 -16.42 0.25
C TYR A 36 -3.23 -14.94 0.03
N VAL A 37 -3.09 -14.42 -1.19
CA VAL A 37 -3.28 -12.99 -1.46
C VAL A 37 -4.46 -12.72 -2.40
N PHE A 38 -5.27 -11.72 -2.05
CA PHE A 38 -6.21 -11.08 -2.97
C PHE A 38 -5.58 -9.79 -3.47
N ILE A 39 -5.54 -9.62 -4.79
CA ILE A 39 -5.00 -8.41 -5.41
C ILE A 39 -6.07 -7.68 -6.20
N THR A 40 -6.00 -6.34 -6.22
CA THR A 40 -6.88 -5.53 -7.07
C THR A 40 -6.12 -4.67 -8.07
N GLY A 41 -6.82 -4.26 -9.10
CA GLY A 41 -6.36 -3.30 -10.11
C GLY A 41 -7.45 -2.98 -11.12
N ARG A 42 -7.33 -1.84 -11.79
CA ARG A 42 -8.35 -1.36 -12.73
C ARG A 42 -8.32 -2.08 -14.07
N ARG A 43 -7.13 -2.45 -14.53
CA ARG A 43 -6.91 -3.05 -15.86
C ARG A 43 -6.84 -4.56 -15.75
N LYS A 44 -7.77 -5.23 -16.42
CA LYS A 44 -7.89 -6.69 -16.37
C LYS A 44 -6.65 -7.40 -16.93
N ASP A 45 -6.11 -6.92 -18.06
CA ASP A 45 -4.89 -7.44 -18.67
C ASP A 45 -3.70 -7.41 -17.69
N LYS A 46 -3.51 -6.30 -16.96
CA LYS A 46 -2.44 -6.15 -15.98
C LYS A 46 -2.65 -7.00 -14.72
N LEU A 47 -3.90 -7.23 -14.33
CA LEU A 47 -4.21 -8.18 -13.27
C LEU A 47 -3.86 -9.62 -13.68
N ASP A 48 -4.18 -10.01 -14.91
CA ASP A 48 -3.88 -11.35 -15.42
C ASP A 48 -2.37 -11.58 -15.55
N GLU A 49 -1.61 -10.56 -15.95
CA GLU A 49 -0.14 -10.57 -15.93
C GLU A 49 0.39 -10.74 -14.49
N ALA A 50 -0.13 -9.97 -13.53
CA ALA A 50 0.28 -10.04 -12.14
C ALA A 50 0.00 -11.43 -11.53
N VAL A 51 -1.17 -12.02 -11.79
CA VAL A 51 -1.49 -13.38 -11.35
C VAL A 51 -0.49 -14.39 -11.90
N LYS A 52 -0.10 -14.28 -13.17
CA LYS A 52 0.93 -15.16 -13.77
C LYS A 52 2.29 -14.97 -13.10
N LEU A 53 2.67 -13.74 -12.78
CA LEU A 53 3.94 -13.43 -12.11
C LEU A 53 3.98 -13.91 -10.65
N ILE A 54 2.87 -13.90 -9.95
CA ILE A 54 2.74 -14.42 -8.58
C ILE A 54 2.67 -15.96 -8.60
N GLY A 55 1.95 -16.52 -9.54
CA GLY A 55 1.95 -17.93 -9.91
C GLY A 55 1.04 -18.84 -9.08
N ARG A 56 0.89 -18.63 -7.77
CA ARG A 56 0.08 -19.49 -6.87
C ARG A 56 -0.55 -18.66 -5.75
N ASN A 57 -1.52 -19.25 -5.04
CA ASN A 57 -2.13 -18.67 -3.84
C ASN A 57 -2.59 -17.21 -4.04
N VAL A 58 -3.15 -16.90 -5.20
CA VAL A 58 -3.57 -15.57 -5.56
C VAL A 58 -4.94 -15.56 -6.24
N THR A 59 -5.82 -14.67 -5.81
CA THR A 59 -7.05 -14.30 -6.52
C THR A 59 -7.00 -12.83 -6.90
N SER A 60 -7.31 -12.51 -8.14
CA SER A 60 -7.43 -11.13 -8.61
C SER A 60 -8.89 -10.70 -8.68
N VAL A 61 -9.18 -9.48 -8.23
CA VAL A 61 -10.49 -8.85 -8.34
C VAL A 61 -10.32 -7.51 -9.06
N GLN A 62 -10.90 -7.40 -10.26
CA GLN A 62 -10.85 -6.13 -11.00
C GLN A 62 -11.69 -5.09 -10.27
N GLY A 63 -11.11 -3.91 -10.01
CA GLY A 63 -11.81 -2.81 -9.36
C GLY A 63 -10.94 -1.58 -9.15
N ASP A 64 -11.61 -0.46 -8.95
CA ASP A 64 -11.02 0.81 -8.56
C ASP A 64 -11.25 1.04 -7.05
N ALA A 65 -10.20 1.31 -6.30
CA ALA A 65 -10.30 1.58 -4.86
C ALA A 65 -11.10 2.88 -4.55
N ALA A 66 -11.25 3.78 -5.50
CA ALA A 66 -12.14 4.94 -5.38
C ALA A 66 -13.63 4.59 -5.54
N ASN A 67 -13.96 3.42 -6.10
CA ASN A 67 -15.33 2.97 -6.32
C ASN A 67 -15.78 2.01 -5.20
N LEU A 68 -16.78 2.43 -4.43
CA LEU A 68 -17.26 1.65 -3.27
C LEU A 68 -17.89 0.31 -3.66
N ALA A 69 -18.57 0.22 -4.82
CA ALA A 69 -19.15 -1.03 -5.30
C ALA A 69 -18.06 -2.05 -5.71
N ASP A 70 -16.92 -1.56 -6.20
CA ASP A 70 -15.77 -2.42 -6.50
C ASP A 70 -15.14 -2.97 -5.21
N LEU A 71 -15.09 -2.16 -4.15
CA LEU A 71 -14.65 -2.63 -2.82
C LEU A 71 -15.64 -3.64 -2.23
N ASP A 72 -16.94 -3.45 -2.40
CA ASP A 72 -17.93 -4.44 -1.96
C ASP A 72 -17.71 -5.78 -2.67
N ARG A 73 -17.55 -5.78 -3.99
CA ARG A 73 -17.25 -6.98 -4.77
C ARG A 73 -15.94 -7.67 -4.34
N LEU A 74 -14.91 -6.87 -4.00
CA LEU A 74 -13.66 -7.41 -3.45
C LEU A 74 -13.92 -8.20 -2.18
N TYR A 75 -14.57 -7.60 -1.19
CA TYR A 75 -14.76 -8.24 0.11
C TYR A 75 -15.81 -9.36 0.10
N GLU A 76 -16.79 -9.30 -0.78
CA GLU A 76 -17.67 -10.45 -1.05
C GLU A 76 -16.89 -11.64 -1.62
N THR A 77 -15.94 -11.38 -2.53
CA THR A 77 -15.07 -12.43 -3.08
C THR A 77 -14.17 -13.02 -1.99
N VAL A 78 -13.54 -12.19 -1.16
CA VAL A 78 -12.73 -12.64 -0.02
C VAL A 78 -13.57 -13.49 0.94
N LYS A 79 -14.77 -13.03 1.29
CA LYS A 79 -15.70 -13.75 2.17
C LYS A 79 -16.06 -15.12 1.62
N ARG A 80 -16.39 -15.19 0.33
CA ARG A 80 -16.77 -16.44 -0.33
C ARG A 80 -15.62 -17.45 -0.40
N GLU A 81 -14.38 -16.99 -0.67
CA GLU A 81 -13.26 -17.90 -0.94
C GLU A 81 -12.44 -18.25 0.31
N LYS A 82 -12.32 -17.33 1.27
CA LYS A 82 -11.48 -17.52 2.47
C LYS A 82 -12.19 -17.20 3.79
N GLY A 83 -13.28 -16.47 3.76
CA GLY A 83 -14.09 -16.12 4.93
C GLY A 83 -13.51 -15.03 5.82
N LYS A 84 -12.19 -14.93 5.93
CA LYS A 84 -11.47 -14.03 6.84
C LYS A 84 -10.24 -13.40 6.20
N ILE A 85 -9.76 -12.31 6.81
CA ILE A 85 -8.54 -11.57 6.45
C ILE A 85 -7.64 -11.44 7.68
N ASP A 86 -6.35 -11.61 7.52
CA ASP A 86 -5.33 -11.34 8.56
C ASP A 86 -4.55 -10.07 8.28
N ILE A 87 -4.38 -9.71 7.01
CA ILE A 87 -3.49 -8.63 6.58
C ILE A 87 -4.18 -7.80 5.51
N LEU A 88 -4.12 -6.47 5.67
CA LEU A 88 -4.56 -5.53 4.63
C LEU A 88 -3.43 -4.54 4.32
N PHE A 89 -2.99 -4.51 3.09
CA PHE A 89 -2.18 -3.44 2.54
C PHE A 89 -3.03 -2.56 1.61
N ALA A 90 -3.51 -1.43 2.13
CA ALA A 90 -4.19 -0.42 1.34
C ALA A 90 -3.15 0.40 0.56
N SER A 91 -2.74 -0.13 -0.61
CA SER A 91 -1.64 0.42 -1.41
C SER A 91 -2.11 1.34 -2.54
N ALA A 92 -3.39 1.38 -2.86
CA ALA A 92 -3.91 2.23 -3.92
C ALA A 92 -3.64 3.71 -3.64
N GLY A 93 -3.12 4.41 -4.63
CA GLY A 93 -2.86 5.85 -4.55
C GLY A 93 -2.23 6.37 -5.83
N GLN A 94 -2.38 7.66 -6.04
CA GLN A 94 -1.77 8.39 -7.16
C GLN A 94 -1.38 9.79 -6.74
N GLY A 95 -0.45 10.40 -7.46
CA GLY A 95 -0.08 11.81 -7.32
C GLY A 95 0.14 12.42 -8.68
N GLU A 96 -0.36 13.64 -8.85
CA GLU A 96 -0.15 14.45 -10.04
C GLU A 96 0.43 15.78 -9.60
N PHE A 97 1.35 16.34 -10.39
CA PHE A 97 1.96 17.63 -10.12
C PHE A 97 1.04 18.75 -10.62
N ALA A 98 0.73 19.71 -9.74
CA ALA A 98 0.09 20.98 -10.08
C ALA A 98 0.60 22.05 -9.13
N LYS A 99 1.01 23.22 -9.66
CA LYS A 99 1.33 24.39 -8.82
C LYS A 99 0.06 24.86 -8.13
N LEU A 100 0.20 25.57 -7.00
CA LEU A 100 -0.95 26.04 -6.22
C LEU A 100 -1.97 26.80 -7.10
N GLU A 101 -1.49 27.67 -7.99
CA GLU A 101 -2.31 28.47 -8.92
C GLU A 101 -3.04 27.65 -10.00
N ASP A 102 -2.55 26.43 -10.30
CA ASP A 102 -3.08 25.54 -11.35
C ASP A 102 -3.95 24.41 -10.80
N VAL A 103 -4.11 24.32 -9.47
CA VAL A 103 -4.95 23.27 -8.84
C VAL A 103 -6.41 23.52 -9.18
N THR A 104 -7.07 22.51 -9.79
CA THR A 104 -8.51 22.51 -10.06
C THR A 104 -9.27 21.64 -9.06
N GLU A 105 -10.58 21.83 -8.95
CA GLU A 105 -11.46 20.96 -8.16
C GLU A 105 -11.32 19.49 -8.61
N GLU A 106 -11.30 19.24 -9.91
CA GLU A 106 -11.13 17.89 -10.46
C GLU A 106 -9.81 17.25 -10.04
N HIS A 107 -8.69 18.01 -10.06
CA HIS A 107 -7.38 17.54 -9.59
C HIS A 107 -7.43 17.17 -8.12
N PHE A 108 -8.06 18.01 -7.29
CA PHE A 108 -8.23 17.78 -5.87
C PHE A 108 -9.08 16.53 -5.62
N ASP A 109 -10.29 16.48 -6.19
CA ASP A 109 -11.24 15.41 -6.00
C ASP A 109 -10.65 14.06 -6.45
N LYS A 110 -10.04 13.97 -7.62
CA LYS A 110 -9.38 12.78 -8.13
C LYS A 110 -8.32 12.23 -7.17
N THR A 111 -7.53 13.13 -6.59
CA THR A 111 -6.47 12.73 -5.64
C THR A 111 -7.07 12.30 -4.31
N PHE A 112 -7.99 13.05 -3.74
CA PHE A 112 -8.58 12.75 -2.44
C PHE A 112 -9.55 11.56 -2.49
N ASP A 113 -10.32 11.41 -3.56
CA ASP A 113 -11.22 10.26 -3.74
C ASP A 113 -10.45 8.95 -3.73
N LEU A 114 -9.31 8.87 -4.39
CA LEU A 114 -8.52 7.65 -4.37
C LEU A 114 -7.68 7.51 -3.09
N ASN A 115 -6.88 8.52 -2.75
CA ASN A 115 -5.89 8.40 -1.70
C ASN A 115 -6.48 8.43 -0.29
N VAL A 116 -7.55 9.18 -0.07
CA VAL A 116 -8.15 9.40 1.27
C VAL A 116 -9.43 8.61 1.41
N ARG A 117 -10.46 8.94 0.61
CA ARG A 117 -11.75 8.28 0.64
C ARG A 117 -11.63 6.79 0.31
N GLY A 118 -10.91 6.46 -0.75
CA GLY A 118 -10.67 5.08 -1.17
C GLY A 118 -9.92 4.26 -0.11
N THR A 119 -8.89 4.83 0.52
CA THR A 119 -8.17 4.18 1.62
C THR A 119 -9.07 3.96 2.83
N LEU A 120 -9.86 4.96 3.24
CA LEU A 120 -10.79 4.84 4.36
C LEU A 120 -11.76 3.68 4.15
N PHE A 121 -12.46 3.66 3.02
CA PHE A 121 -13.46 2.62 2.75
C PHE A 121 -12.84 1.26 2.43
N THR A 122 -11.63 1.20 1.90
CA THR A 122 -10.87 -0.06 1.79
C THR A 122 -10.68 -0.68 3.17
N VAL A 123 -10.29 0.10 4.16
CA VAL A 123 -10.12 -0.40 5.54
C VAL A 123 -11.47 -0.71 6.20
N GLN A 124 -12.43 0.23 6.16
CA GLN A 124 -13.72 0.08 6.82
C GLN A 124 -14.46 -1.18 6.36
N LYS A 125 -14.55 -1.41 5.06
CA LYS A 125 -15.25 -2.56 4.48
C LYS A 125 -14.54 -3.90 4.75
N ALA A 126 -13.23 -3.89 5.04
CA ALA A 126 -12.47 -5.06 5.43
C ALA A 126 -12.78 -5.51 6.87
N LEU A 127 -13.10 -4.58 7.79
CA LEU A 127 -13.19 -4.84 9.22
C LEU A 127 -14.12 -6.01 9.62
N PRO A 128 -15.29 -6.21 8.99
CA PRO A 128 -16.16 -7.36 9.32
C PRO A 128 -15.52 -8.72 9.03
N LEU A 129 -14.52 -8.77 8.14
CA LEU A 129 -13.82 -9.99 7.76
C LEU A 129 -12.48 -10.17 8.48
N PHE A 130 -12.00 -9.16 9.20
CA PHE A 130 -10.70 -9.23 9.86
C PHE A 130 -10.71 -10.24 11.00
N ASN A 131 -9.61 -11.01 11.09
CA ASN A 131 -9.26 -11.74 12.32
C ASN A 131 -8.73 -10.79 13.37
N ASP A 132 -8.95 -11.11 14.64
CA ASP A 132 -8.25 -10.43 15.74
C ASP A 132 -6.74 -10.70 15.66
N ASN A 133 -5.94 -9.79 16.18
CA ASN A 133 -4.48 -9.76 16.03
C ASN A 133 -4.00 -9.58 14.58
N GLY A 134 -4.83 -9.03 13.71
CA GLY A 134 -4.49 -8.74 12.32
C GLY A 134 -3.56 -7.53 12.16
N SER A 135 -3.14 -7.28 10.92
CA SER A 135 -2.29 -6.15 10.56
C SER A 135 -2.87 -5.36 9.40
N ILE A 136 -3.11 -4.08 9.62
CA ILE A 136 -3.48 -3.10 8.59
C ILE A 136 -2.29 -2.16 8.40
N PHE A 137 -1.87 -1.96 7.17
CA PHE A 137 -0.96 -0.87 6.86
C PHE A 137 -1.34 -0.20 5.54
N MET A 138 -1.10 1.10 5.49
CA MET A 138 -1.51 1.96 4.39
C MET A 138 -0.28 2.54 3.71
N ASN A 139 -0.38 2.76 2.41
CA ASN A 139 0.69 3.37 1.63
C ASN A 139 0.74 4.88 1.89
N GLY A 140 1.69 5.30 2.72
CA GLY A 140 2.06 6.69 2.94
C GLY A 140 2.96 7.25 1.85
N SER A 141 3.78 8.21 2.24
CA SER A 141 4.84 8.81 1.43
C SER A 141 5.68 9.73 2.31
N ILE A 142 6.94 9.93 1.98
CA ILE A 142 7.76 11.02 2.57
C ILE A 142 7.10 12.40 2.39
N ALA A 143 6.23 12.56 1.38
CA ALA A 143 5.46 13.77 1.15
C ALA A 143 4.43 14.09 2.25
N SER A 144 4.15 13.15 3.16
CA SER A 144 3.30 13.40 4.35
C SER A 144 3.93 14.39 5.34
N ILE A 145 5.27 14.53 5.33
CA ILE A 145 6.04 15.36 6.27
C ILE A 145 7.03 16.31 5.58
N LYS A 146 7.38 16.06 4.32
CA LYS A 146 8.34 16.88 3.54
C LYS A 146 7.61 17.58 2.40
N GLY A 147 7.83 18.88 2.24
CA GLY A 147 7.26 19.66 1.14
C GLY A 147 7.98 19.40 -0.18
N PHE A 148 7.20 19.24 -1.25
CA PHE A 148 7.69 19.18 -2.62
C PHE A 148 6.94 20.19 -3.48
N PRO A 149 7.65 21.03 -4.27
CA PRO A 149 7.00 21.99 -5.16
C PRO A 149 5.98 21.31 -6.09
N ALA A 150 4.85 21.95 -6.30
CA ALA A 150 3.74 21.46 -7.13
C ALA A 150 3.11 20.12 -6.69
N PHE A 151 3.34 19.66 -5.46
CA PHE A 151 2.84 18.36 -4.99
C PHE A 151 1.92 18.50 -3.76
N GLY A 152 1.35 19.71 -3.55
CA GLY A 152 0.60 20.06 -2.33
C GLY A 152 -0.62 19.18 -2.06
N VAL A 153 -1.47 18.95 -3.06
CA VAL A 153 -2.69 18.12 -2.91
C VAL A 153 -2.34 16.67 -2.56
N TYR A 154 -1.35 16.09 -3.24
CA TYR A 154 -0.86 14.76 -2.91
C TYR A 154 -0.31 14.69 -1.49
N SER A 155 0.55 15.62 -1.11
CA SER A 155 1.15 15.69 0.24
C SER A 155 0.08 15.77 1.32
N ALA A 156 -0.93 16.63 1.14
CA ALA A 156 -2.07 16.74 2.04
C ALA A 156 -2.86 15.42 2.14
N SER A 157 -3.07 14.72 1.03
CA SER A 157 -3.74 13.41 1.03
C SER A 157 -2.95 12.36 1.83
N LYS A 158 -1.62 12.35 1.73
CA LYS A 158 -0.77 11.42 2.49
C LYS A 158 -0.67 11.76 3.98
N ALA A 159 -0.72 13.05 4.32
CA ALA A 159 -0.85 13.49 5.71
C ALA A 159 -2.20 13.06 6.33
N ALA A 160 -3.30 13.11 5.55
CA ALA A 160 -4.60 12.62 5.99
C ALA A 160 -4.57 11.11 6.27
N VAL A 161 -3.97 10.30 5.39
CA VAL A 161 -3.80 8.84 5.59
C VAL A 161 -2.99 8.55 6.85
N ARG A 162 -1.91 9.31 7.09
CA ARG A 162 -1.13 9.22 8.33
C ARG A 162 -1.98 9.48 9.57
N SER A 163 -2.89 10.45 9.51
CA SER A 163 -3.79 10.78 10.64
C SER A 163 -4.73 9.62 10.96
N PHE A 164 -5.24 8.89 9.97
CA PHE A 164 -6.10 7.73 10.18
C PHE A 164 -5.43 6.66 11.06
N ALA A 165 -4.16 6.34 10.82
CA ALA A 165 -3.48 5.29 11.59
C ALA A 165 -3.49 5.58 13.09
N ARG A 166 -3.29 6.86 13.49
CA ARG A 166 -3.26 7.29 14.90
C ARG A 166 -4.63 7.20 15.58
N THR A 167 -5.71 7.32 14.83
CA THR A 167 -7.07 7.19 15.35
C THR A 167 -7.50 5.72 15.38
N TRP A 168 -7.31 5.02 14.26
CA TRP A 168 -7.80 3.64 14.12
C TRP A 168 -7.10 2.63 15.02
N LEU A 169 -5.84 2.85 15.39
CA LEU A 169 -5.17 1.99 16.37
C LEU A 169 -5.88 2.01 17.74
N LEU A 170 -6.52 3.12 18.11
CA LEU A 170 -7.31 3.24 19.33
C LEU A 170 -8.67 2.56 19.20
N GLU A 171 -9.32 2.71 18.05
CA GLU A 171 -10.64 2.12 17.77
C GLU A 171 -10.57 0.60 17.64
N LEU A 172 -9.42 0.06 17.18
CA LEU A 172 -9.22 -1.37 16.94
C LEU A 172 -8.45 -2.10 18.05
N LYS A 173 -8.16 -1.41 19.16
CA LYS A 173 -7.35 -1.95 20.27
C LYS A 173 -7.91 -3.23 20.89
N GLU A 174 -9.24 -3.32 21.07
CA GLU A 174 -9.88 -4.49 21.67
C GLU A 174 -9.74 -5.75 20.80
N ARG A 175 -9.62 -5.55 19.51
CA ARG A 175 -9.35 -6.62 18.52
C ARG A 175 -7.87 -6.87 18.31
N ARG A 176 -7.00 -6.09 18.96
CA ARG A 176 -5.53 -6.14 18.83
C ARG A 176 -5.06 -6.07 17.39
N ILE A 177 -5.80 -5.36 16.52
CA ILE A 177 -5.41 -5.11 15.13
C ILE A 177 -4.42 -3.95 15.13
N ARG A 178 -3.24 -4.17 14.56
CA ARG A 178 -2.21 -3.15 14.41
C ARG A 178 -2.49 -2.31 13.18
N VAL A 179 -2.28 -0.99 13.28
CA VAL A 179 -2.49 -0.06 12.18
C VAL A 179 -1.24 0.80 12.01
N ASN A 180 -0.58 0.70 10.86
CA ASN A 180 0.68 1.38 10.58
C ASN A 180 0.67 2.06 9.19
N ILE A 181 1.65 2.89 8.93
CA ILE A 181 1.91 3.52 7.64
C ILE A 181 3.26 3.05 7.12
N LEU A 182 3.29 2.61 5.88
CA LEU A 182 4.51 2.37 5.12
C LEU A 182 4.71 3.56 4.18
N SER A 183 5.74 4.36 4.43
CA SER A 183 6.01 5.61 3.70
C SER A 183 7.27 5.49 2.83
N PRO A 184 7.12 5.14 1.55
CA PRO A 184 8.24 5.08 0.63
C PRO A 184 8.82 6.45 0.31
N GLY A 185 10.12 6.47 0.01
CA GLY A 185 10.75 7.53 -0.77
C GLY A 185 10.54 7.31 -2.27
N THR A 186 11.53 7.72 -3.07
CA THR A 186 11.52 7.49 -4.52
C THR A 186 11.94 6.06 -4.83
N ILE A 187 10.99 5.29 -5.36
CA ILE A 187 11.17 3.87 -5.70
C ILE A 187 11.13 3.71 -7.22
N ASP A 188 12.10 2.99 -7.78
CA ASP A 188 12.15 2.72 -9.22
C ASP A 188 11.00 1.79 -9.63
N THR A 189 9.97 2.38 -10.17
CA THR A 189 8.73 1.71 -10.57
C THR A 189 8.23 2.27 -11.89
N PRO A 190 7.38 1.55 -12.63
CA PRO A 190 6.85 2.02 -13.91
C PRO A 190 6.09 3.36 -13.85
N ILE A 191 5.70 3.83 -12.66
CA ILE A 191 5.05 5.13 -12.49
C ILE A 191 6.01 6.30 -12.80
N LEU A 192 7.33 6.08 -12.68
CA LEU A 192 8.35 7.08 -12.97
C LEU A 192 8.83 7.07 -14.43
N ASP A 193 8.50 6.04 -15.21
CA ASP A 193 9.00 5.92 -16.59
C ASP A 193 8.61 7.09 -17.50
N PRO A 194 7.39 7.67 -17.40
CA PRO A 194 7.02 8.83 -18.21
C PRO A 194 7.83 10.10 -17.94
N LEU A 195 8.53 10.18 -16.79
CA LEU A 195 9.29 11.38 -16.40
C LEU A 195 10.65 11.49 -17.11
N GLY A 196 11.11 10.41 -17.73
CA GLY A 196 12.38 10.36 -18.45
C GLY A 196 13.63 10.24 -17.54
N PRO A 197 14.82 10.07 -18.16
CA PRO A 197 16.07 9.78 -17.46
C PRO A 197 16.56 10.95 -16.60
N ASP A 198 16.41 12.19 -17.06
CA ASP A 198 16.89 13.37 -16.32
C ASP A 198 16.16 13.55 -14.99
N ALA A 199 14.83 13.29 -14.97
CA ALA A 199 14.06 13.31 -13.75
C ALA A 199 14.46 12.18 -12.78
N LYS A 200 14.76 10.99 -13.31
CA LYS A 200 15.27 9.88 -12.49
C LYS A 200 16.61 10.20 -11.86
N GLU A 201 17.55 10.80 -12.58
CA GLU A 201 18.85 11.25 -12.04
C GLU A 201 18.66 12.37 -11.00
N PHE A 202 17.76 13.32 -11.25
CA PHE A 202 17.43 14.35 -10.27
C PHE A 202 16.90 13.73 -8.97
N PHE A 203 15.94 12.81 -9.03
CA PHE A 203 15.42 12.14 -7.83
C PHE A 203 16.51 11.36 -7.11
N LYS A 204 17.35 10.65 -7.83
CA LYS A 204 18.46 9.89 -7.26
C LYS A 204 19.44 10.79 -6.51
N SER A 205 19.75 11.98 -7.05
CA SER A 205 20.67 12.94 -6.41
C SER A 205 20.12 13.50 -5.08
N GLN A 206 18.81 13.42 -4.84
CA GLN A 206 18.16 13.88 -3.61
C GLN A 206 18.13 12.81 -2.50
N ILE A 207 18.56 11.58 -2.80
CA ILE A 207 18.53 10.47 -1.85
C ILE A 207 19.90 10.32 -1.21
N PRO A 208 20.03 10.42 0.13
CA PRO A 208 21.31 10.26 0.82
C PRO A 208 22.05 8.94 0.50
N ARG A 209 21.27 7.86 0.28
CA ARG A 209 21.83 6.57 -0.16
C ARG A 209 22.45 6.61 -1.56
N GLY A 210 22.16 7.61 -2.40
CA GLY A 210 22.70 7.77 -3.75
C GLY A 210 22.03 6.94 -4.84
N GLU A 211 20.97 6.20 -4.52
CA GLU A 211 20.19 5.42 -5.49
C GLU A 211 18.72 5.34 -5.09
N MET A 212 17.84 5.17 -6.08
CA MET A 212 16.41 4.93 -5.83
C MET A 212 16.21 3.56 -5.15
N GLY A 213 15.16 3.47 -4.33
CA GLY A 213 14.75 2.20 -3.74
C GLY A 213 14.21 1.24 -4.80
N ARG A 214 14.31 -0.06 -4.53
CA ARG A 214 13.69 -1.10 -5.35
C ARG A 214 12.35 -1.54 -4.75
N PRO A 215 11.38 -1.98 -5.57
CA PRO A 215 10.10 -2.52 -5.08
C PRO A 215 10.25 -3.61 -4.02
N GLU A 216 11.28 -4.46 -4.13
CA GLU A 216 11.56 -5.56 -3.20
C GLU A 216 11.98 -5.05 -1.81
N GLU A 217 12.64 -3.91 -1.72
CA GLU A 217 13.01 -3.30 -0.44
C GLU A 217 11.76 -2.83 0.31
N ILE A 218 10.76 -2.32 -0.40
CA ILE A 218 9.45 -2.00 0.17
C ILE A 218 8.70 -3.27 0.58
N ALA A 219 8.73 -4.32 -0.25
CA ALA A 219 8.09 -5.59 0.04
C ALA A 219 8.64 -6.24 1.32
N THR A 220 9.95 -6.14 1.57
CA THR A 220 10.58 -6.65 2.80
C THR A 220 10.05 -5.94 4.05
N VAL A 221 9.88 -4.62 4.00
CA VAL A 221 9.29 -3.85 5.12
C VAL A 221 7.80 -4.12 5.25
N ALA A 222 7.08 -4.29 4.15
CA ALA A 222 5.68 -4.72 4.18
C ALA A 222 5.53 -6.10 4.85
N LEU A 223 6.43 -7.05 4.58
CA LEU A 223 6.47 -8.35 5.25
C LEU A 223 6.72 -8.20 6.76
N PHE A 224 7.64 -7.34 7.17
CA PHE A 224 7.85 -7.03 8.59
C PHE A 224 6.56 -6.52 9.23
N LEU A 225 5.90 -5.52 8.63
CA LEU A 225 4.64 -4.96 9.17
C LEU A 225 3.49 -5.99 9.18
N ALA A 226 3.46 -6.93 8.24
CA ALA A 226 2.45 -7.96 8.14
C ALA A 226 2.63 -9.10 9.15
N SER A 227 3.87 -9.40 9.51
CA SER A 227 4.24 -10.56 10.33
C SER A 227 4.23 -10.28 11.84
N SER A 228 4.46 -11.33 12.64
CA SER A 228 4.67 -11.24 14.09
C SER A 228 5.94 -10.50 14.48
N ASP A 229 6.89 -10.31 13.58
CA ASP A 229 8.13 -9.57 13.86
C ASP A 229 7.86 -8.11 14.27
N SER A 230 6.71 -7.57 13.85
CA SER A 230 6.23 -6.23 14.21
C SER A 230 5.11 -6.23 15.27
N SER A 231 5.01 -7.27 16.10
CA SER A 231 3.91 -7.44 17.05
C SER A 231 3.74 -6.29 18.04
N PHE A 232 4.79 -5.53 18.34
CA PHE A 232 4.76 -4.35 19.22
C PHE A 232 4.86 -3.02 18.44
N VAL A 233 4.73 -3.04 17.12
CA VAL A 233 4.77 -1.86 16.26
C VAL A 233 3.35 -1.48 15.86
N ASN A 234 2.84 -0.36 16.41
CA ASN A 234 1.48 0.11 16.19
C ASN A 234 1.42 1.63 16.14
N GLY A 235 0.77 2.21 15.12
CA GLY A 235 0.64 3.66 14.91
C GLY A 235 1.89 4.32 14.31
N VAL A 236 2.88 3.55 13.89
CA VAL A 236 4.11 4.12 13.31
C VAL A 236 3.90 4.54 11.86
N GLU A 237 4.55 5.60 11.46
CA GLU A 237 4.87 5.88 10.06
C GLU A 237 6.32 5.47 9.82
N LEU A 238 6.50 4.37 9.09
CA LEU A 238 7.82 3.81 8.82
C LEU A 238 8.30 4.28 7.45
N PHE A 239 9.32 5.13 7.45
CA PHE A 239 9.95 5.64 6.23
C PHE A 239 10.92 4.61 5.66
N VAL A 240 10.80 4.37 4.35
CA VAL A 240 11.67 3.47 3.57
C VAL A 240 12.12 4.23 2.33
N ASP A 241 13.12 5.10 2.51
CA ASP A 241 13.37 6.23 1.63
C ASP A 241 14.84 6.54 1.38
N GLY A 242 15.74 5.70 1.83
CA GLY A 242 17.18 5.92 1.71
C GLY A 242 17.69 7.15 2.48
N GLY A 243 16.91 7.66 3.46
CA GLY A 243 17.25 8.82 4.30
C GLY A 243 16.65 10.15 3.82
N THR A 244 15.88 10.16 2.74
CA THR A 244 15.37 11.39 2.10
C THR A 244 14.51 12.24 3.02
N ALA A 245 13.72 11.65 3.91
CA ALA A 245 12.85 12.37 4.83
C ALA A 245 13.57 12.92 6.08
N GLN A 246 14.84 12.57 6.28
CA GLN A 246 15.59 12.93 7.48
C GLN A 246 16.42 14.20 7.32
N ILE A 247 16.53 14.76 6.10
CA ILE A 247 17.30 15.97 5.75
C ILE A 247 16.43 17.03 5.08
#